data_8c0f68aa400de3a48b2bf6fb9ff4c2b2
#
_entry.id   8c0f68aa400de3a48b2bf6fb9ff4c2b2
#
_cell.length_a   1.000
_cell.length_b   1.000
_cell.length_c   1.000
_cell.angle_alpha   90.00
_cell.angle_beta   90.00
_cell.angle_gamma   90.00
#
_symmetry.space_group_name_H-M   'P 1'
#
loop_
_entity.id
_entity.type
_entity.pdbx_description
1 polymer ?
#
loop_
_entity_poly.entity_id
_entity_poly.type
_entity_poly.pdbx_seq_one_letter_code
_entity_poly.pdbx_strand_id
1 'polypeptide(L)'
;MMTNKKYDVVALGELLIDFTENGLSEQGNPLLEANPGGAPCNVLSMLQKLGDHTAFIGKVGDDGFGHLLTKAVQEQGIDTTGLVYDNDVHTTLALVLKKENGDRDFAFYRNPGADMNLKEEEVNTSLIASSSIFHFGTLSLTDESVKKATQKAVKAAKENGLTITFDPNLREPLWKSLEEAHEQIAWGLQQADVVKISDNEITWFTGLDDYDAGIAFLQKQYPNLKLICLSMGGDGSKAVYRDIHVEYPAFLQEATIETTGAGDTFCACMIHTVLENGIDHLDEEKLKEMLKFANAAASLVTTKKGALRVMPTKEEVETFIENFKR
;
A
#
# COMPACT_ATOMS: atom_id res chain seq x y z
N MET A 1 27.71 -3.71 12.67
CA MET A 1 27.56 -2.26 12.91
C MET A 1 26.18 -1.88 12.39
N MET A 2 25.24 -1.49 13.26
CA MET A 2 23.97 -0.90 12.78
C MET A 2 24.32 0.44 12.12
N THR A 3 24.27 0.50 10.82
CA THR A 3 24.33 1.77 10.09
C THR A 3 23.10 2.56 10.53
N ASN A 4 23.32 3.75 11.08
CA ASN A 4 22.23 4.63 11.52
C ASN A 4 21.46 5.07 10.26
N LYS A 5 20.45 4.30 9.87
CA LYS A 5 19.60 4.60 8.71
C LYS A 5 18.77 5.84 9.05
N LYS A 6 18.62 6.75 8.08
CA LYS A 6 17.84 7.98 8.27
C LYS A 6 16.33 7.70 8.25
N TYR A 7 15.93 6.71 7.45
CA TYR A 7 14.54 6.30 7.31
C TYR A 7 14.38 4.82 7.64
N ASP A 8 13.24 4.49 8.21
CA ASP A 8 12.83 3.11 8.42
C ASP A 8 12.28 2.53 7.11
N VAL A 9 11.40 3.26 6.43
CA VAL A 9 10.80 2.83 5.16
C VAL A 9 10.84 3.94 4.12
N VAL A 10 11.25 3.58 2.91
CA VAL A 10 11.05 4.39 1.70
C VAL A 10 10.09 3.65 0.77
N ALA A 11 9.05 4.31 0.29
CA ALA A 11 8.14 3.75 -0.70
C ALA A 11 8.19 4.50 -2.03
N LEU A 12 7.98 3.76 -3.12
CA LEU A 12 7.81 4.32 -4.46
C LEU A 12 6.47 3.91 -5.04
N GLY A 13 5.77 4.87 -5.65
CA GLY A 13 4.55 4.59 -6.39
C GLY A 13 3.72 5.83 -6.69
N GLU A 14 2.41 5.62 -6.80
CA GLU A 14 1.45 6.67 -7.13
C GLU A 14 1.11 7.54 -5.91
N LEU A 15 0.78 8.79 -6.22
CA LEU A 15 0.14 9.74 -5.33
C LEU A 15 -0.88 10.52 -6.16
N LEU A 16 -2.14 10.48 -5.75
CA LEU A 16 -3.28 10.91 -6.57
C LEU A 16 -4.42 11.49 -5.71
N ILE A 17 -5.40 12.08 -6.36
CA ILE A 17 -6.65 12.52 -5.71
C ILE A 17 -7.75 11.50 -5.98
N ASP A 18 -8.33 10.97 -4.90
CA ASP A 18 -9.57 10.20 -4.93
C ASP A 18 -10.76 11.16 -4.70
N PHE A 19 -11.54 11.42 -5.75
CA PHE A 19 -12.80 12.14 -5.61
C PHE A 19 -13.91 11.20 -5.18
N THR A 20 -14.49 11.47 -3.99
CA THR A 20 -15.65 10.74 -3.48
C THR A 20 -16.86 11.64 -3.36
N GLU A 21 -18.05 11.09 -3.55
CA GLU A 21 -19.29 11.86 -3.40
C GLU A 21 -19.50 12.32 -1.96
N ASN A 22 -19.80 13.61 -1.80
CA ASN A 22 -20.06 14.24 -0.50
C ASN A 22 -21.37 15.06 -0.54
N GLY A 23 -22.46 14.46 -1.01
CA GLY A 23 -23.79 15.06 -1.08
C GLY A 23 -24.05 15.89 -2.32
N LEU A 24 -25.04 16.77 -2.24
CA LEU A 24 -25.47 17.65 -3.32
C LEU A 24 -25.35 19.11 -2.92
N SER A 25 -25.04 19.98 -3.88
CA SER A 25 -25.11 21.43 -3.71
C SER A 25 -26.57 21.91 -3.63
N GLU A 26 -26.78 23.18 -3.27
CA GLU A 26 -28.12 23.81 -3.29
C GLU A 26 -28.77 23.78 -4.70
N GLN A 27 -27.98 23.67 -5.76
CA GLN A 27 -28.43 23.56 -7.15
C GLN A 27 -28.69 22.10 -7.59
N GLY A 28 -28.50 21.12 -6.71
CA GLY A 28 -28.67 19.70 -7.01
C GLY A 28 -27.47 19.06 -7.74
N ASN A 29 -26.34 19.74 -7.84
CA ASN A 29 -25.13 19.18 -8.44
C ASN A 29 -24.37 18.30 -7.43
N PRO A 30 -23.76 17.17 -7.85
CA PRO A 30 -22.89 16.37 -6.99
C PRO A 30 -21.75 17.21 -6.42
N LEU A 31 -21.53 17.10 -5.11
CA LEU A 31 -20.32 17.62 -4.47
C LEU A 31 -19.31 16.47 -4.35
N LEU A 32 -18.09 16.75 -4.75
CA LEU A 32 -17.00 15.79 -4.70
C LEU A 32 -15.95 16.27 -3.70
N GLU A 33 -15.58 15.40 -2.77
CA GLU A 33 -14.49 15.63 -1.84
C GLU A 33 -13.18 15.11 -2.43
N ALA A 34 -12.17 15.98 -2.50
CA ALA A 34 -10.85 15.64 -3.01
C ALA A 34 -9.99 15.03 -1.89
N ASN A 35 -9.93 13.72 -1.83
CA ASN A 35 -9.17 13.00 -0.82
C ASN A 35 -7.77 12.68 -1.35
N PRO A 36 -6.70 13.09 -0.63
CA PRO A 36 -5.35 12.61 -0.91
C PRO A 36 -5.29 11.09 -0.75
N GLY A 37 -4.76 10.39 -1.76
CA GLY A 37 -4.68 8.93 -1.80
C GLY A 37 -3.44 8.47 -2.57
N GLY A 38 -3.32 7.16 -2.69
CA GLY A 38 -2.19 6.43 -3.25
C GLY A 38 -1.68 5.42 -2.24
N ALA A 39 -1.72 4.14 -2.60
CA ALA A 39 -1.42 3.06 -1.67
C ALA A 39 -0.07 3.22 -0.96
N PRO A 40 1.05 3.56 -1.64
CA PRO A 40 2.32 3.74 -0.96
C PRO A 40 2.30 4.83 0.11
N CYS A 41 1.63 5.96 -0.15
CA CYS A 41 1.54 7.04 0.83
C CYS A 41 0.59 6.70 1.99
N ASN A 42 -0.46 5.91 1.76
CA ASN A 42 -1.31 5.38 2.82
C ASN A 42 -0.52 4.46 3.76
N VAL A 43 0.30 3.55 3.20
CA VAL A 43 1.23 2.70 3.98
C VAL A 43 2.18 3.57 4.80
N LEU A 44 2.83 4.55 4.18
CA LEU A 44 3.78 5.43 4.87
C LEU A 44 3.11 6.28 5.96
N SER A 45 1.87 6.73 5.74
CA SER A 45 1.11 7.48 6.74
C SER A 45 0.81 6.63 7.97
N MET A 46 0.38 5.37 7.79
CA MET A 46 0.17 4.47 8.91
C MET A 46 1.47 4.19 9.67
N LEU A 47 2.58 3.97 8.97
CA LEU A 47 3.89 3.79 9.58
C LEU A 47 4.30 5.00 10.44
N GLN A 48 4.03 6.23 9.98
CA GLN A 48 4.25 7.44 10.79
C GLN A 48 3.40 7.44 12.08
N LYS A 49 2.17 6.93 12.04
CA LYS A 49 1.32 6.78 13.25
C LYS A 49 1.85 5.73 14.22
N LEU A 50 2.65 4.79 13.73
CA LEU A 50 3.34 3.78 14.54
C LEU A 50 4.70 4.27 15.06
N GLY A 51 5.16 5.46 14.62
CA GLY A 51 6.41 6.08 15.08
C GLY A 51 7.61 5.87 14.15
N ASP A 52 7.41 5.27 12.98
CA ASP A 52 8.47 5.02 12.01
C ASP A 52 8.79 6.28 11.17
N HIS A 53 10.03 6.43 10.73
CA HIS A 53 10.48 7.52 9.87
C HIS A 53 10.37 7.11 8.40
N THR A 54 9.57 7.83 7.63
CA THR A 54 9.25 7.44 6.26
C THR A 54 9.57 8.51 5.23
N ALA A 55 9.83 8.06 3.98
CA ALA A 55 10.01 8.96 2.85
C ALA A 55 9.34 8.37 1.59
N PHE A 56 8.90 9.25 0.70
CA PHE A 56 8.19 8.91 -0.51
C PHE A 56 8.95 9.30 -1.78
N ILE A 57 8.95 8.40 -2.77
CA ILE A 57 9.44 8.61 -4.13
C ILE A 57 8.25 8.49 -5.09
N GLY A 58 8.01 9.54 -5.88
CA GLY A 58 6.92 9.55 -6.84
C GLY A 58 6.88 10.82 -7.65
N LYS A 59 5.83 11.00 -8.44
CA LYS A 59 5.66 12.18 -9.28
C LYS A 59 4.22 12.64 -9.30
N VAL A 60 4.02 13.95 -9.22
CA VAL A 60 2.72 14.62 -9.32
C VAL A 60 2.83 15.75 -10.35
N GLY A 61 1.72 16.25 -10.85
CA GLY A 61 1.71 17.41 -11.73
C GLY A 61 2.11 18.69 -10.98
N ASP A 62 2.77 19.62 -11.66
CA ASP A 62 2.95 21.01 -11.17
C ASP A 62 1.63 21.77 -11.30
N ASP A 63 0.63 21.35 -10.54
CA ASP A 63 -0.74 21.86 -10.52
C ASP A 63 -1.30 21.97 -9.10
N GLY A 64 -2.52 22.52 -8.99
CA GLY A 64 -3.17 22.73 -7.70
C GLY A 64 -3.36 21.43 -6.90
N PHE A 65 -3.58 20.28 -7.55
CA PHE A 65 -3.72 19.00 -6.88
C PHE A 65 -2.37 18.41 -6.49
N GLY A 66 -1.33 18.55 -7.31
CA GLY A 66 0.02 18.12 -6.96
C GLY A 66 0.55 18.84 -5.71
N HIS A 67 0.33 20.17 -5.62
CA HIS A 67 0.69 20.94 -4.44
C HIS A 67 -0.14 20.56 -3.20
N LEU A 68 -1.45 20.29 -3.37
CA LEU A 68 -2.32 19.81 -2.30
C LEU A 68 -1.83 18.46 -1.77
N LEU A 69 -1.49 17.53 -2.66
CA LEU A 69 -0.98 16.20 -2.29
C LEU A 69 0.35 16.29 -1.56
N THR A 70 1.30 17.07 -2.08
CA THR A 70 2.59 17.27 -1.43
C THR A 70 2.43 17.78 0.00
N LYS A 71 1.58 18.79 0.18
CA LYS A 71 1.27 19.34 1.50
C LYS A 71 0.62 18.29 2.41
N ALA A 72 -0.35 17.52 1.88
CA ALA A 72 -1.03 16.49 2.66
C ALA A 72 -0.07 15.40 3.15
N VAL A 73 0.86 14.96 2.32
CA VAL A 73 1.88 13.97 2.67
C VAL A 73 2.85 14.52 3.72
N GLN A 74 3.30 15.76 3.55
CA GLN A 74 4.16 16.45 4.53
C GLN A 74 3.47 16.63 5.89
N GLU A 75 2.18 16.92 5.91
CA GLU A 75 1.37 17.04 7.14
C GLU A 75 1.30 15.72 7.93
N GLN A 76 1.52 14.56 7.26
CA GLN A 76 1.62 13.27 7.94
C GLN A 76 3.04 12.96 8.44
N GLY A 77 4.02 13.85 8.21
CA GLY A 77 5.42 13.65 8.62
C GLY A 77 6.28 12.87 7.61
N ILE A 78 5.74 12.53 6.44
CA ILE A 78 6.46 11.80 5.39
C ILE A 78 7.41 12.76 4.67
N ASP A 79 8.68 12.38 4.54
CA ASP A 79 9.69 13.15 3.77
C ASP A 79 9.38 13.08 2.28
N THR A 80 9.27 14.23 1.63
CA THR A 80 8.92 14.39 0.22
C THR A 80 10.11 14.78 -0.66
N THR A 81 11.36 14.63 -0.19
CA THR A 81 12.55 14.97 -0.98
C THR A 81 12.75 14.07 -2.22
N GLY A 82 12.03 12.96 -2.30
CA GLY A 82 11.95 12.08 -3.47
C GLY A 82 10.75 12.36 -4.38
N LEU A 83 9.88 13.32 -4.05
CA LEU A 83 8.70 13.67 -4.85
C LEU A 83 9.09 14.71 -5.90
N VAL A 84 8.74 14.44 -7.15
CA VAL A 84 9.06 15.29 -8.32
C VAL A 84 7.77 15.88 -8.89
N TYR A 85 7.88 17.08 -9.50
CA TYR A 85 6.78 17.71 -10.21
C TYR A 85 6.94 17.53 -11.73
N ASP A 86 5.82 17.25 -12.42
CA ASP A 86 5.75 17.22 -13.87
C ASP A 86 5.13 18.52 -14.37
N ASN A 87 5.84 19.24 -15.26
CA ASN A 87 5.34 20.50 -15.81
C ASN A 87 4.38 20.32 -16.99
N ASP A 88 4.32 19.13 -17.58
CA ASP A 88 3.61 18.86 -18.83
C ASP A 88 2.38 17.97 -18.62
N VAL A 89 2.38 17.14 -17.54
CA VAL A 89 1.32 16.17 -17.27
C VAL A 89 0.68 16.42 -15.91
N HIS A 90 -0.64 16.45 -15.90
CA HIS A 90 -1.41 16.71 -14.69
C HIS A 90 -1.36 15.58 -13.67
N THR A 91 -1.61 15.95 -12.43
CA THR A 91 -1.82 15.01 -11.33
C THR A 91 -2.94 14.02 -11.65
N THR A 92 -2.72 12.75 -11.38
CA THR A 92 -3.71 11.69 -11.55
C THR A 92 -4.92 11.92 -10.63
N LEU A 93 -6.12 11.73 -11.21
CA LEU A 93 -7.39 11.79 -10.49
C LEU A 93 -8.11 10.45 -10.62
N ALA A 94 -8.73 10.00 -9.56
CA ALA A 94 -9.68 8.89 -9.54
C ALA A 94 -11.05 9.41 -9.07
N LEU A 95 -12.11 9.09 -9.79
CA LEU A 95 -13.48 9.35 -9.37
C LEU A 95 -14.11 8.07 -8.89
N VAL A 96 -14.62 8.09 -7.66
CA VAL A 96 -15.35 6.97 -7.05
C VAL A 96 -16.83 7.34 -7.03
N LEU A 97 -17.57 6.77 -7.96
CA LEU A 97 -19.02 7.01 -8.10
C LEU A 97 -19.79 5.84 -7.50
N LYS A 98 -20.83 6.14 -6.73
CA LYS A 98 -21.74 5.12 -6.21
C LYS A 98 -22.77 4.75 -7.26
N LYS A 99 -22.92 3.45 -7.56
CA LYS A 99 -23.99 2.94 -8.40
C LYS A 99 -25.30 2.84 -7.61
N GLU A 100 -26.45 2.84 -8.30
CA GLU A 100 -27.77 2.71 -7.67
C GLU A 100 -27.93 1.42 -6.85
N ASN A 101 -27.22 0.36 -7.20
CA ASN A 101 -27.18 -0.91 -6.46
C ASN A 101 -26.27 -0.92 -5.24
N GLY A 102 -25.63 0.24 -4.91
CA GLY A 102 -24.68 0.38 -3.78
C GLY A 102 -23.23 -0.02 -4.11
N ASP A 103 -22.99 -0.54 -5.30
CA ASP A 103 -21.64 -0.83 -5.80
C ASP A 103 -20.89 0.46 -6.19
N ARG A 104 -19.59 0.37 -6.41
CA ARG A 104 -18.74 1.51 -6.78
C ARG A 104 -18.27 1.37 -8.21
N ASP A 105 -18.21 2.49 -8.91
CA ASP A 105 -17.59 2.63 -10.21
C ASP A 105 -16.35 3.52 -10.07
N PHE A 106 -15.25 3.14 -10.71
CA PHE A 106 -14.00 3.88 -10.67
C PHE A 106 -13.67 4.40 -12.05
N ALA A 107 -13.55 5.71 -12.18
CA ALA A 107 -13.07 6.34 -13.39
C ALA A 107 -11.71 7.01 -13.12
N PHE A 108 -10.67 6.56 -13.82
CA PHE A 108 -9.32 7.09 -13.66
C PHE A 108 -9.00 8.10 -14.78
N TYR A 109 -8.60 9.29 -14.38
CA TYR A 109 -8.02 10.31 -15.26
C TYR A 109 -6.49 10.21 -15.15
N ARG A 110 -5.93 9.17 -15.80
CA ARG A 110 -4.53 8.74 -15.74
C ARG A 110 -4.06 8.29 -17.14
N ASN A 111 -4.24 9.16 -18.16
CA ASN A 111 -3.87 8.78 -19.52
C ASN A 111 -3.28 9.97 -20.30
N PRO A 112 -1.99 10.34 -20.04
CA PRO A 112 -1.18 9.93 -18.91
C PRO A 112 -1.53 10.68 -17.62
N GLY A 113 -1.18 10.13 -16.47
CA GLY A 113 -1.07 10.84 -15.21
C GLY A 113 0.39 11.11 -14.87
N ALA A 114 0.69 12.14 -14.10
CA ALA A 114 2.07 12.52 -13.78
C ALA A 114 2.85 11.40 -13.10
N ASP A 115 2.20 10.58 -12.29
CA ASP A 115 2.82 9.43 -11.62
C ASP A 115 3.38 8.38 -12.60
N MET A 116 2.76 8.23 -13.80
CA MET A 116 3.25 7.34 -14.86
C MET A 116 4.54 7.86 -15.51
N ASN A 117 4.80 9.16 -15.42
CA ASN A 117 5.93 9.85 -16.07
C ASN A 117 7.19 9.91 -15.19
N LEU A 118 7.20 9.27 -14.00
CA LEU A 118 8.41 9.21 -13.21
C LEU A 118 9.50 8.52 -14.04
N LYS A 119 10.63 9.23 -14.21
CA LYS A 119 11.74 8.74 -15.03
C LYS A 119 12.81 8.08 -14.16
N GLU A 120 13.58 7.20 -14.79
CA GLU A 120 14.68 6.50 -14.14
C GLU A 120 15.71 7.46 -13.52
N GLU A 121 16.06 8.55 -14.20
CA GLU A 121 16.99 9.56 -13.72
C GLU A 121 16.47 10.38 -12.53
N GLU A 122 15.17 10.45 -12.34
CA GLU A 122 14.52 11.19 -11.24
C GLU A 122 14.49 10.39 -9.92
N VAL A 123 14.79 9.08 -9.98
CA VAL A 123 14.80 8.24 -8.77
C VAL A 123 15.98 8.60 -7.86
N ASN A 124 15.67 9.06 -6.66
CA ASN A 124 16.66 9.36 -5.63
C ASN A 124 17.16 8.08 -4.94
N THR A 125 18.19 7.45 -5.52
CA THR A 125 18.78 6.22 -4.97
C THR A 125 19.49 6.42 -3.64
N SER A 126 19.95 7.64 -3.33
CA SER A 126 20.55 7.95 -2.02
C SER A 126 19.50 7.92 -0.90
N LEU A 127 18.27 8.32 -1.20
CA LEU A 127 17.15 8.20 -0.28
C LEU A 127 16.88 6.72 0.06
N ILE A 128 16.85 5.87 -0.97
CA ILE A 128 16.68 4.42 -0.81
C ILE A 128 17.82 3.84 0.04
N ALA A 129 19.08 4.13 -0.32
CA ALA A 129 20.24 3.62 0.41
C ALA A 129 20.26 4.01 1.90
N SER A 130 19.57 5.10 2.28
CA SER A 130 19.46 5.58 3.66
C SER A 130 18.28 4.97 4.44
N SER A 131 17.57 3.97 3.88
CA SER A 131 16.43 3.31 4.53
C SER A 131 16.71 1.85 4.88
N SER A 132 15.86 1.26 5.72
CA SER A 132 15.92 -0.15 6.11
C SER A 132 15.05 -1.04 5.22
N ILE A 133 13.87 -0.54 4.85
CA ILE A 133 12.90 -1.23 3.99
C ILE A 133 12.58 -0.37 2.78
N PHE A 134 12.43 -1.03 1.62
CA PHE A 134 11.88 -0.45 0.41
C PHE A 134 10.53 -1.09 0.09
N HIS A 135 9.49 -0.27 -0.09
CA HIS A 135 8.13 -0.71 -0.39
C HIS A 135 7.67 -0.21 -1.76
N PHE A 136 6.96 -1.07 -2.51
CA PHE A 136 6.34 -0.70 -3.79
C PHE A 136 5.11 -1.55 -4.10
N GLY A 137 4.28 -1.06 -5.01
CA GLY A 137 3.11 -1.75 -5.54
C GLY A 137 3.12 -1.81 -7.06
N THR A 138 2.03 -2.30 -7.68
CA THR A 138 1.99 -2.54 -9.12
C THR A 138 1.61 -1.32 -9.96
N LEU A 139 0.99 -0.28 -9.39
CA LEU A 139 0.63 0.91 -10.16
C LEU A 139 1.85 1.61 -10.75
N SER A 140 3.00 1.48 -10.10
CA SER A 140 4.28 1.96 -10.64
C SER A 140 4.93 1.03 -11.68
N LEU A 141 4.19 0.01 -12.17
CA LEU A 141 4.63 -0.92 -13.22
C LEU A 141 3.72 -0.90 -14.45
N THR A 142 2.70 -0.04 -14.47
CA THR A 142 1.67 0.01 -15.53
C THR A 142 2.10 0.73 -16.80
N ASP A 143 3.19 1.49 -16.77
CA ASP A 143 3.75 2.20 -17.92
C ASP A 143 5.27 2.10 -17.96
N GLU A 144 5.84 2.20 -19.16
CA GLU A 144 7.26 1.94 -19.41
C GLU A 144 8.18 2.91 -18.65
N SER A 145 7.82 4.18 -18.50
CA SER A 145 8.64 5.17 -17.79
C SER A 145 8.75 4.84 -16.31
N VAL A 146 7.61 4.77 -15.63
CA VAL A 146 7.57 4.49 -14.19
C VAL A 146 8.01 3.08 -13.86
N LYS A 147 7.81 2.11 -14.77
CA LYS A 147 8.34 0.74 -14.63
C LYS A 147 9.87 0.73 -14.55
N LYS A 148 10.55 1.43 -15.45
CA LYS A 148 12.03 1.57 -15.41
C LYS A 148 12.51 2.26 -14.13
N ALA A 149 11.80 3.31 -13.70
CA ALA A 149 12.07 3.99 -12.45
C ALA A 149 11.95 3.03 -11.24
N THR A 150 10.88 2.23 -11.20
CA THR A 150 10.65 1.22 -10.15
C THR A 150 11.72 0.13 -10.19
N GLN A 151 12.09 -0.38 -11.36
CA GLN A 151 13.16 -1.37 -11.51
C GLN A 151 14.52 -0.84 -11.02
N LYS A 152 14.85 0.43 -11.31
CA LYS A 152 16.04 1.09 -10.77
C LYS A 152 15.99 1.21 -9.25
N ALA A 153 14.85 1.59 -8.70
CA ALA A 153 14.66 1.71 -7.26
C ALA A 153 14.84 0.35 -6.54
N VAL A 154 14.20 -0.71 -7.05
CA VAL A 154 14.34 -2.08 -6.55
C VAL A 154 15.80 -2.55 -6.64
N LYS A 155 16.50 -2.27 -7.75
CA LYS A 155 17.91 -2.57 -7.89
C LYS A 155 18.75 -1.87 -6.82
N ALA A 156 18.53 -0.58 -6.63
CA ALA A 156 19.22 0.20 -5.58
C ALA A 156 18.94 -0.36 -4.18
N ALA A 157 17.70 -0.78 -3.88
CA ALA A 157 17.35 -1.41 -2.62
C ALA A 157 18.13 -2.72 -2.40
N LYS A 158 18.19 -3.61 -3.41
CA LYS A 158 18.97 -4.86 -3.35
C LYS A 158 20.45 -4.62 -3.16
N GLU A 159 21.04 -3.70 -3.91
CA GLU A 159 22.46 -3.36 -3.82
C GLU A 159 22.87 -2.81 -2.44
N ASN A 160 21.92 -2.23 -1.71
CA ASN A 160 22.11 -1.72 -0.35
C ASN A 160 21.62 -2.68 0.75
N GLY A 161 21.17 -3.90 0.40
CA GLY A 161 20.75 -4.94 1.34
C GLY A 161 19.48 -4.61 2.12
N LEU A 162 18.56 -3.84 1.53
CA LEU A 162 17.28 -3.53 2.16
C LEU A 162 16.34 -4.74 2.09
N THR A 163 15.46 -4.85 3.08
CA THR A 163 14.29 -5.72 2.95
C THR A 163 13.31 -5.10 1.96
N ILE A 164 12.84 -5.88 1.00
CA ILE A 164 11.89 -5.41 -0.03
C ILE A 164 10.51 -5.95 0.27
N THR A 165 9.54 -5.05 0.40
CA THR A 165 8.13 -5.37 0.62
C THR A 165 7.30 -4.99 -0.60
N PHE A 166 6.35 -5.86 -0.95
CA PHE A 166 5.51 -5.72 -2.13
C PHE A 166 4.04 -5.94 -1.79
N ASP A 167 3.17 -5.06 -2.31
CA ASP A 167 1.73 -5.24 -2.33
C ASP A 167 1.27 -5.15 -3.80
N PRO A 168 0.77 -6.22 -4.43
CA PRO A 168 0.24 -6.16 -5.78
C PRO A 168 -0.77 -5.03 -5.96
N ASN A 169 -1.71 -4.92 -5.05
CA ASN A 169 -2.74 -3.89 -5.04
C ASN A 169 -3.35 -3.66 -6.43
N LEU A 170 -3.73 -4.76 -7.07
CA LEU A 170 -4.17 -4.84 -8.46
C LEU A 170 -5.36 -3.91 -8.73
N ARG A 171 -5.26 -3.12 -9.78
CA ARG A 171 -6.33 -2.30 -10.34
C ARG A 171 -6.46 -2.63 -11.83
N GLU A 172 -7.24 -3.66 -12.13
CA GLU A 172 -7.41 -4.19 -13.51
C GLU A 172 -7.65 -3.11 -14.56
N PRO A 173 -8.51 -2.08 -14.33
CA PRO A 173 -8.78 -1.05 -15.35
C PRO A 173 -7.57 -0.18 -15.73
N LEU A 174 -6.48 -0.22 -14.97
CA LEU A 174 -5.27 0.57 -15.22
C LEU A 174 -4.22 -0.17 -16.05
N TRP A 175 -4.47 -1.43 -16.39
CA TRP A 175 -3.57 -2.25 -17.18
C TRP A 175 -3.98 -2.28 -18.65
N LYS A 176 -3.00 -2.39 -19.55
CA LYS A 176 -3.25 -2.57 -20.98
C LYS A 176 -3.82 -3.96 -21.28
N SER A 177 -3.40 -4.96 -20.50
CA SER A 177 -3.98 -6.31 -20.50
C SER A 177 -3.77 -6.99 -19.14
N LEU A 178 -4.59 -8.00 -18.84
CA LEU A 178 -4.44 -8.80 -17.62
C LEU A 178 -3.18 -9.69 -17.67
N GLU A 179 -2.72 -10.06 -18.85
CA GLU A 179 -1.45 -10.77 -19.05
C GLU A 179 -0.28 -9.89 -18.61
N GLU A 180 -0.25 -8.61 -19.00
CA GLU A 180 0.79 -7.67 -18.55
C GLU A 180 0.73 -7.48 -17.03
N ALA A 181 -0.45 -7.35 -16.45
CA ALA A 181 -0.63 -7.29 -15.00
C ALA A 181 -0.01 -8.51 -14.30
N HIS A 182 -0.32 -9.72 -14.81
CA HIS A 182 0.19 -10.96 -14.27
C HIS A 182 1.72 -11.04 -14.34
N GLU A 183 2.32 -10.67 -15.48
CA GLU A 183 3.77 -10.63 -15.66
C GLU A 183 4.45 -9.65 -14.68
N GLN A 184 3.87 -8.46 -14.49
CA GLN A 184 4.44 -7.46 -13.58
C GLN A 184 4.26 -7.84 -12.11
N ILE A 185 3.15 -8.48 -11.72
CA ILE A 185 2.99 -9.06 -10.38
C ILE A 185 4.01 -10.18 -10.16
N ALA A 186 4.18 -11.08 -11.12
CA ALA A 186 5.18 -12.14 -11.06
C ALA A 186 6.60 -11.56 -10.89
N TRP A 187 6.93 -10.49 -11.62
CA TRP A 187 8.19 -9.78 -11.44
C TRP A 187 8.32 -9.19 -10.04
N GLY A 188 7.29 -8.53 -9.51
CA GLY A 188 7.29 -7.98 -8.15
C GLY A 188 7.54 -9.04 -7.09
N LEU A 189 6.85 -10.18 -7.17
CA LEU A 189 7.03 -11.33 -6.28
C LEU A 189 8.46 -11.88 -6.31
N GLN A 190 9.12 -11.89 -7.48
CA GLN A 190 10.53 -12.30 -7.62
C GLN A 190 11.51 -11.32 -6.96
N GLN A 191 11.10 -10.07 -6.76
CA GLN A 191 11.98 -9.05 -6.16
C GLN A 191 11.85 -8.97 -4.65
N ALA A 192 10.67 -9.31 -4.09
CA ALA A 192 10.30 -9.07 -2.72
C ALA A 192 10.82 -10.14 -1.74
N ASP A 193 11.11 -9.72 -0.51
CA ASP A 193 11.30 -10.61 0.66
C ASP A 193 9.97 -10.85 1.39
N VAL A 194 9.07 -9.88 1.32
CA VAL A 194 7.78 -9.87 2.01
C VAL A 194 6.69 -9.46 1.04
N VAL A 195 5.60 -10.21 1.00
CA VAL A 195 4.41 -9.86 0.24
C VAL A 195 3.18 -9.78 1.13
N LYS A 196 2.41 -8.71 0.95
CA LYS A 196 1.00 -8.68 1.34
C LYS A 196 0.18 -8.86 0.08
N ILE A 197 -0.78 -9.75 0.10
CA ILE A 197 -1.69 -10.02 -1.01
C ILE A 197 -3.11 -10.20 -0.48
N SER A 198 -4.13 -9.80 -1.24
CA SER A 198 -5.54 -10.03 -0.87
C SER A 198 -6.06 -11.37 -1.38
N ASP A 199 -7.20 -11.81 -0.82
CA ASP A 199 -7.92 -13.00 -1.21
C ASP A 199 -8.27 -13.04 -2.72
N ASN A 200 -8.80 -11.94 -3.24
CA ASN A 200 -9.11 -11.82 -4.65
C ASN A 200 -7.85 -11.88 -5.54
N GLU A 201 -6.78 -11.23 -5.10
CA GLU A 201 -5.52 -11.18 -5.85
C GLU A 201 -4.82 -12.54 -5.90
N ILE A 202 -4.78 -13.28 -4.79
CA ILE A 202 -4.14 -14.60 -4.78
C ILE A 202 -4.92 -15.59 -5.64
N THR A 203 -6.26 -15.58 -5.56
CA THR A 203 -7.12 -16.41 -6.42
C THR A 203 -6.94 -16.06 -7.89
N TRP A 204 -6.96 -14.76 -8.22
CA TRP A 204 -6.76 -14.28 -9.59
C TRP A 204 -5.37 -14.65 -10.13
N PHE A 205 -4.32 -14.46 -9.32
CA PHE A 205 -2.94 -14.68 -9.76
C PHE A 205 -2.59 -16.15 -9.91
N THR A 206 -3.07 -17.00 -8.99
CA THR A 206 -2.73 -18.44 -8.98
C THR A 206 -3.72 -19.30 -9.77
N GLY A 207 -4.95 -18.82 -9.98
CA GLY A 207 -6.06 -19.59 -10.53
C GLY A 207 -6.59 -20.66 -9.56
N LEU A 208 -6.28 -20.55 -8.26
CA LEU A 208 -6.67 -21.51 -7.23
C LEU A 208 -7.66 -20.86 -6.26
N ASP A 209 -8.80 -21.50 -6.02
CA ASP A 209 -9.82 -21.00 -5.09
C ASP A 209 -9.45 -21.24 -3.61
N ASP A 210 -8.62 -22.25 -3.34
CA ASP A 210 -8.14 -22.54 -2.00
C ASP A 210 -6.93 -21.65 -1.65
N TYR A 211 -7.07 -20.85 -0.60
CA TYR A 211 -6.04 -19.88 -0.20
C TYR A 211 -4.75 -20.54 0.29
N ASP A 212 -4.84 -21.68 0.97
CA ASP A 212 -3.65 -22.38 1.47
C ASP A 212 -2.88 -23.02 0.31
N ALA A 213 -3.61 -23.54 -0.72
CA ALA A 213 -3.00 -23.98 -1.97
C ALA A 213 -2.36 -22.80 -2.73
N GLY A 214 -3.01 -21.63 -2.76
CA GLY A 214 -2.46 -20.41 -3.35
C GLY A 214 -1.18 -19.95 -2.66
N ILE A 215 -1.15 -19.93 -1.33
CA ILE A 215 0.05 -19.59 -0.54
C ILE A 215 1.16 -20.61 -0.81
N ALA A 216 0.85 -21.92 -0.81
CA ALA A 216 1.84 -22.96 -1.10
C ALA A 216 2.40 -22.84 -2.54
N PHE A 217 1.57 -22.43 -3.50
CA PHE A 217 2.03 -22.09 -4.85
C PHE A 217 3.04 -20.94 -4.82
N LEU A 218 2.73 -19.83 -4.12
CA LEU A 218 3.65 -18.69 -4.00
C LEU A 218 4.97 -19.09 -3.35
N GLN A 219 4.95 -19.82 -2.24
CA GLN A 219 6.18 -20.30 -1.58
C GLN A 219 7.05 -21.14 -2.50
N LYS A 220 6.43 -22.00 -3.31
CA LYS A 220 7.15 -22.88 -4.25
C LYS A 220 7.73 -22.13 -5.43
N GLN A 221 6.98 -21.18 -6.01
CA GLN A 221 7.39 -20.43 -7.20
C GLN A 221 8.34 -19.29 -6.88
N TYR A 222 8.22 -18.70 -5.68
CA TYR A 222 8.98 -17.53 -5.23
C TYR A 222 9.71 -17.82 -3.91
N PRO A 223 10.78 -18.65 -3.93
CA PRO A 223 11.49 -19.07 -2.71
C PRO A 223 12.24 -17.91 -2.02
N ASN A 224 12.32 -16.75 -2.65
CA ASN A 224 12.83 -15.51 -2.06
C ASN A 224 11.86 -14.91 -1.03
N LEU A 225 10.56 -15.21 -1.11
CA LEU A 225 9.57 -14.72 -0.17
C LEU A 225 9.75 -15.38 1.19
N LYS A 226 10.12 -14.59 2.19
CA LYS A 226 10.30 -15.04 3.58
C LYS A 226 8.98 -14.96 4.36
N LEU A 227 8.16 -13.94 4.09
CA LEU A 227 6.87 -13.71 4.73
C LEU A 227 5.80 -13.45 3.68
N ILE A 228 4.71 -14.20 3.75
CA ILE A 228 3.50 -14.02 2.93
C ILE A 228 2.35 -13.69 3.89
N CYS A 229 1.73 -12.52 3.71
CA CYS A 229 0.53 -12.12 4.45
C CYS A 229 -0.66 -12.02 3.50
N LEU A 230 -1.70 -12.78 3.78
CA LEU A 230 -2.97 -12.78 3.05
C LEU A 230 -4.03 -12.05 3.86
N SER A 231 -4.59 -10.98 3.29
CA SER A 231 -5.76 -10.28 3.84
C SER A 231 -7.04 -10.81 3.19
N MET A 232 -8.06 -11.17 4.00
CA MET A 232 -9.29 -11.82 3.56
C MET A 232 -10.54 -11.01 3.97
N GLY A 233 -10.41 -9.68 3.99
CA GLY A 233 -11.51 -8.79 4.34
C GLY A 233 -12.17 -9.16 5.67
N GLY A 234 -13.48 -9.45 5.63
CA GLY A 234 -14.26 -9.84 6.80
C GLY A 234 -13.90 -11.20 7.42
N ASP A 235 -13.15 -12.03 6.72
CA ASP A 235 -12.71 -13.34 7.21
C ASP A 235 -11.39 -13.26 8.00
N GLY A 236 -10.74 -12.10 7.99
CA GLY A 236 -9.50 -11.87 8.73
C GLY A 236 -8.25 -11.97 7.89
N SER A 237 -7.23 -12.65 8.37
CA SER A 237 -5.94 -12.71 7.68
C SER A 237 -5.13 -13.94 8.04
N LYS A 238 -4.20 -14.31 7.14
CA LYS A 238 -3.21 -15.37 7.34
C LYS A 238 -1.80 -14.80 7.18
N ALA A 239 -0.83 -15.38 7.89
CA ALA A 239 0.59 -15.13 7.67
C ALA A 239 1.34 -16.44 7.63
N VAL A 240 2.23 -16.56 6.66
CA VAL A 240 3.11 -17.72 6.51
C VAL A 240 4.56 -17.25 6.45
N TYR A 241 5.34 -17.74 7.39
CA TYR A 241 6.78 -17.49 7.52
C TYR A 241 7.51 -18.79 7.70
N ARG A 242 8.31 -19.20 6.71
CA ARG A 242 8.92 -20.55 6.69
C ARG A 242 7.86 -21.65 6.85
N ASP A 243 7.95 -22.47 7.89
CA ASP A 243 7.00 -23.53 8.21
C ASP A 243 5.93 -23.09 9.24
N ILE A 244 5.94 -21.82 9.63
CA ILE A 244 4.99 -21.26 10.60
C ILE A 244 3.80 -20.69 9.84
N HIS A 245 2.61 -21.19 10.15
CA HIS A 245 1.32 -20.75 9.59
C HIS A 245 0.46 -20.23 10.73
N VAL A 246 0.00 -18.99 10.63
CA VAL A 246 -0.91 -18.37 11.60
C VAL A 246 -2.08 -17.72 10.87
N GLU A 247 -3.21 -17.70 11.55
CA GLU A 247 -4.38 -16.98 11.10
C GLU A 247 -5.03 -16.22 12.25
N TYR A 248 -5.70 -15.12 11.94
CA TYR A 248 -6.39 -14.30 12.91
C TYR A 248 -7.69 -13.74 12.32
N PRO A 249 -8.84 -13.85 13.02
CA PRO A 249 -10.13 -13.36 12.53
C PRO A 249 -10.18 -11.83 12.46
N ALA A 250 -11.04 -11.29 11.62
CA ALA A 250 -11.28 -9.85 11.53
C ALA A 250 -11.94 -9.28 12.80
N PHE A 251 -11.78 -7.98 12.98
CA PHE A 251 -12.54 -7.19 13.94
C PHE A 251 -13.69 -6.52 13.20
N LEU A 252 -14.84 -7.20 13.12
CA LEU A 252 -16.01 -6.69 12.40
C LEU A 252 -16.69 -5.57 13.19
N GLN A 253 -17.00 -4.46 12.52
CA GLN A 253 -17.68 -3.30 13.10
C GLN A 253 -18.93 -2.93 12.29
N GLU A 254 -20.02 -2.61 13.00
CA GLU A 254 -21.25 -2.06 12.38
C GLU A 254 -21.04 -0.64 11.83
N ALA A 255 -20.04 0.09 12.35
CA ALA A 255 -19.73 1.46 11.98
C ALA A 255 -18.90 1.59 10.69
N THR A 256 -18.68 0.50 9.94
CA THR A 256 -17.95 0.54 8.66
C THR A 256 -18.64 1.47 7.67
N ILE A 257 -17.90 2.48 7.18
CA ILE A 257 -18.35 3.47 6.18
C ILE A 257 -17.81 3.13 4.80
N GLU A 258 -16.49 2.85 4.74
CA GLU A 258 -15.80 2.49 3.50
C GLU A 258 -14.54 1.66 3.80
N THR A 259 -14.02 0.96 2.80
CA THR A 259 -12.86 0.07 2.95
C THR A 259 -11.55 0.65 2.40
N THR A 260 -11.56 1.92 1.97
CA THR A 260 -10.37 2.59 1.44
C THR A 260 -9.26 2.63 2.49
N GLY A 261 -8.07 2.22 2.12
CA GLY A 261 -6.90 2.21 2.99
C GLY A 261 -6.80 1.03 3.97
N ALA A 262 -7.80 0.14 4.05
CA ALA A 262 -7.74 -1.01 4.98
C ALA A 262 -6.57 -1.96 4.65
N GLY A 263 -6.40 -2.28 3.37
CA GLY A 263 -5.26 -3.10 2.89
C GLY A 263 -3.92 -2.43 3.14
N ASP A 264 -3.83 -1.13 2.88
CA ASP A 264 -2.61 -0.34 3.10
C ASP A 264 -2.25 -0.25 4.59
N THR A 265 -3.27 -0.08 5.45
CA THR A 265 -3.11 -0.09 6.92
C THR A 265 -2.60 -1.44 7.40
N PHE A 266 -3.17 -2.54 6.92
CA PHE A 266 -2.71 -3.89 7.22
C PHE A 266 -1.25 -4.09 6.77
N CYS A 267 -0.92 -3.69 5.53
CA CYS A 267 0.44 -3.75 4.98
C CYS A 267 1.44 -2.97 5.84
N ALA A 268 1.08 -1.77 6.28
CA ALA A 268 1.94 -0.96 7.15
C ALA A 268 2.23 -1.64 8.50
N CYS A 269 1.22 -2.23 9.14
CA CYS A 269 1.40 -2.96 10.40
C CYS A 269 2.31 -4.18 10.24
N MET A 270 2.19 -4.90 9.12
CA MET A 270 3.11 -5.97 8.75
C MET A 270 4.55 -5.45 8.60
N ILE A 271 4.75 -4.36 7.87
CA ILE A 271 6.07 -3.73 7.67
C ILE A 271 6.66 -3.28 9.00
N HIS A 272 5.88 -2.63 9.86
CA HIS A 272 6.29 -2.22 11.20
C HIS A 272 6.79 -3.40 12.04
N THR A 273 6.08 -4.52 12.04
CA THR A 273 6.48 -5.74 12.75
C THR A 273 7.82 -6.29 12.23
N VAL A 274 8.03 -6.25 10.91
CA VAL A 274 9.31 -6.65 10.30
C VAL A 274 10.44 -5.70 10.70
N LEU A 275 10.18 -4.39 10.80
CA LEU A 275 11.15 -3.40 11.28
C LEU A 275 11.55 -3.63 12.74
N GLU A 276 10.58 -3.79 13.64
CA GLU A 276 10.83 -3.97 15.07
C GLU A 276 11.60 -5.26 15.39
N ASN A 277 11.29 -6.35 14.69
CA ASN A 277 11.82 -7.67 15.03
C ASN A 277 12.96 -8.13 14.12
N GLY A 278 13.06 -7.58 12.90
CA GLY A 278 13.89 -8.12 11.82
C GLY A 278 13.25 -9.35 11.16
N ILE A 279 13.30 -9.39 9.83
CA ILE A 279 12.65 -10.45 9.02
C ILE A 279 13.11 -11.88 9.37
N ASP A 280 14.33 -12.04 9.89
CA ASP A 280 14.88 -13.37 10.19
C ASP A 280 14.56 -13.87 11.62
N HIS A 281 13.90 -13.05 12.44
CA HIS A 281 13.60 -13.29 13.85
C HIS A 281 12.12 -13.35 14.20
N LEU A 282 11.26 -13.55 13.20
CA LEU A 282 9.83 -13.75 13.41
C LEU A 282 9.56 -15.17 13.94
N ASP A 283 8.55 -15.27 14.80
CA ASP A 283 8.06 -16.51 15.39
C ASP A 283 6.51 -16.51 15.40
N GLU A 284 5.91 -17.61 15.85
CA GLU A 284 4.45 -17.78 15.82
C GLU A 284 3.72 -16.73 16.67
N GLU A 285 4.27 -16.36 17.84
CA GLU A 285 3.67 -15.38 18.75
C GLU A 285 3.66 -13.97 18.10
N LYS A 286 4.81 -13.54 17.57
CA LYS A 286 4.93 -12.25 16.87
C LYS A 286 4.02 -12.16 15.66
N LEU A 287 3.89 -13.25 14.90
CA LEU A 287 2.99 -13.27 13.74
C LEU A 287 1.52 -13.18 14.16
N LYS A 288 1.12 -13.85 15.26
CA LYS A 288 -0.24 -13.72 15.81
C LYS A 288 -0.53 -12.32 16.32
N GLU A 289 0.42 -11.71 17.03
CA GLU A 289 0.30 -10.32 17.48
C GLU A 289 0.23 -9.34 16.31
N MET A 290 1.07 -9.54 15.30
CA MET A 290 1.04 -8.77 14.05
C MET A 290 -0.33 -8.83 13.38
N LEU A 291 -0.88 -10.04 13.13
CA LEU A 291 -2.18 -10.19 12.48
C LEU A 291 -3.31 -9.58 13.32
N LYS A 292 -3.28 -9.78 14.64
CA LYS A 292 -4.23 -9.19 15.57
C LYS A 292 -4.24 -7.67 15.47
N PHE A 293 -3.06 -7.06 15.55
CA PHE A 293 -2.91 -5.60 15.48
C PHE A 293 -3.29 -5.05 14.09
N ALA A 294 -2.82 -5.70 13.02
CA ALA A 294 -3.10 -5.29 11.65
C ALA A 294 -4.60 -5.37 11.31
N ASN A 295 -5.29 -6.45 11.71
CA ASN A 295 -6.73 -6.59 11.51
C ASN A 295 -7.52 -5.53 12.31
N ALA A 296 -7.11 -5.19 13.51
CA ALA A 296 -7.74 -4.17 14.33
C ALA A 296 -7.54 -2.77 13.72
N ALA A 297 -6.32 -2.44 13.30
CA ALA A 297 -6.01 -1.17 12.64
C ALA A 297 -6.77 -1.02 11.31
N ALA A 298 -6.79 -2.08 10.48
CA ALA A 298 -7.55 -2.11 9.23
C ALA A 298 -9.07 -1.95 9.48
N SER A 299 -9.60 -2.52 10.55
CA SER A 299 -11.00 -2.33 10.94
C SER A 299 -11.29 -0.87 11.35
N LEU A 300 -10.42 -0.24 12.13
CA LEU A 300 -10.59 1.15 12.56
C LEU A 300 -10.61 2.13 11.39
N VAL A 301 -9.72 1.99 10.42
CA VAL A 301 -9.67 2.91 9.28
C VAL A 301 -10.97 2.87 8.47
N THR A 302 -11.66 1.75 8.41
CA THR A 302 -12.92 1.62 7.66
C THR A 302 -14.09 2.41 8.27
N THR A 303 -13.96 2.91 9.49
CA THR A 303 -14.99 3.74 10.15
C THR A 303 -14.88 5.22 9.82
N LYS A 304 -13.89 5.62 9.02
CA LYS A 304 -13.63 7.01 8.64
C LYS A 304 -13.60 7.12 7.11
N LYS A 305 -13.89 8.31 6.56
CA LYS A 305 -13.77 8.59 5.13
C LYS A 305 -12.33 8.93 4.75
N GLY A 306 -11.89 8.44 3.60
CA GLY A 306 -10.52 8.61 3.10
C GLY A 306 -9.55 7.64 3.74
N ALA A 307 -8.25 7.80 3.44
CA ALA A 307 -7.20 6.91 3.93
C ALA A 307 -6.03 7.70 4.57
N LEU A 308 -5.29 8.46 3.79
CA LEU A 308 -4.03 9.10 4.18
C LEU A 308 -4.08 9.83 5.54
N ARG A 309 -5.16 10.58 5.79
CA ARG A 309 -5.31 11.45 6.97
C ARG A 309 -6.01 10.80 8.16
N VAL A 310 -6.55 9.61 7.98
CA VAL A 310 -7.42 8.97 8.99
C VAL A 310 -6.83 7.70 9.60
N MET A 311 -5.58 7.43 9.32
CA MET A 311 -4.83 6.30 9.89
C MET A 311 -4.86 6.37 11.43
N PRO A 312 -5.20 5.26 12.11
CA PRO A 312 -5.25 5.22 13.57
C PRO A 312 -3.84 5.27 14.18
N THR A 313 -3.73 5.84 15.36
CA THR A 313 -2.51 5.76 16.17
C THR A 313 -2.37 4.39 16.82
N LYS A 314 -1.16 4.04 17.26
CA LYS A 314 -0.90 2.79 17.99
C LYS A 314 -1.82 2.66 19.21
N GLU A 315 -1.97 3.75 19.99
CA GLU A 315 -2.82 3.80 21.19
C GLU A 315 -4.30 3.58 20.86
N GLU A 316 -4.81 4.17 19.75
CA GLU A 316 -6.19 3.94 19.30
C GLU A 316 -6.44 2.47 18.97
N VAL A 317 -5.47 1.81 18.30
CA VAL A 317 -5.57 0.39 17.95
C VAL A 317 -5.52 -0.50 19.19
N GLU A 318 -4.59 -0.25 20.11
CA GLU A 318 -4.46 -1.01 21.36
C GLU A 318 -5.73 -0.88 22.22
N THR A 319 -6.22 0.35 22.41
CA THR A 319 -7.47 0.61 23.12
C THR A 319 -8.67 -0.08 22.49
N PHE A 320 -8.73 -0.09 21.14
CA PHE A 320 -9.79 -0.79 20.43
C PHE A 320 -9.73 -2.30 20.66
N ILE A 321 -8.55 -2.90 20.59
CA ILE A 321 -8.34 -4.34 20.83
C ILE A 321 -8.80 -4.72 22.26
N GLU A 322 -8.45 -3.92 23.26
CA GLU A 322 -8.80 -4.17 24.66
C GLU A 322 -10.32 -4.13 24.91
N ASN A 323 -11.01 -3.21 24.24
CA ASN A 323 -12.45 -2.99 24.42
C ASN A 323 -13.33 -3.81 23.47
N PHE A 324 -12.74 -4.50 22.49
CA PHE A 324 -13.50 -5.25 21.50
C PHE A 324 -14.15 -6.50 22.12
N LYS A 325 -15.48 -6.53 22.14
CA LYS A 325 -16.25 -7.70 22.56
C LYS A 325 -16.56 -8.56 21.33
N ARG A 326 -16.00 -9.75 21.29
CA ARG A 326 -16.31 -10.78 20.27
C ARG A 326 -17.65 -11.43 20.53
#